data_4f7ecc8bb94f3c0ec13226fbe755079e
#
_entry.id   4f7ecc8bb94f3c0ec13226fbe755079e
#
_cell.length_a   1.000
_cell.length_b   1.000
_cell.length_c   1.000
_cell.angle_alpha   90.00
_cell.angle_beta   90.00
_cell.angle_gamma   90.00
#
_symmetry.space_group_name_H-M   'P 1'
#
loop_
_entity.id
_entity.type
_entity.pdbx_description
1 polymer ?
#
loop_
_entity_poly.entity_id
_entity_poly.type
_entity_poly.pdbx_seq_one_letter_code
_entity_poly.pdbx_strand_id
1 'polypeptide(L)'
;AEKAETGFKCELKVEDVRLWSTWDHGYPWMYQAELTLSRGKDILSSRTTNFAFRDIQIERNEKITRFWLNNRKLYIRGTSYFPDCYISAMTGERYLRDLLNIKAAGFNLVRVHVHTEQEVFYNLCDELGIAVLQDSEYNWTHPSTDEWAQRFADVYRENVKLLKHHPSLICWIIMNEPGCIDPDGNVRRRFMEENPGPALYREVQKMDPGRPIIKGSFCEDDTFS
;
A
#
# COMPACT_ATOMS: atom_id res chain seq x y z
N ALA A 1 17.88 6.10 -31.02
CA ALA A 1 16.44 6.22 -31.28
C ALA A 1 15.73 6.06 -29.95
N GLU A 2 15.29 7.16 -29.36
CA GLU A 2 14.40 7.14 -28.20
C GLU A 2 13.08 6.49 -28.61
N LYS A 3 12.71 5.39 -27.94
CA LYS A 3 11.37 4.83 -28.04
C LYS A 3 10.44 5.80 -27.32
N ALA A 4 9.65 6.56 -28.08
CA ALA A 4 8.50 7.26 -27.54
C ALA A 4 7.53 6.19 -26.98
N GLU A 5 7.25 6.22 -25.67
CA GLU A 5 6.16 5.47 -25.08
C GLU A 5 4.85 6.03 -25.64
N THR A 6 4.27 5.34 -26.61
CA THR A 6 2.90 5.62 -27.06
C THR A 6 1.96 4.97 -26.08
N GLY A 7 1.52 5.75 -25.07
CA GLY A 7 0.49 5.35 -24.14
C GLY A 7 -0.89 5.86 -24.59
N PHE A 8 -1.92 5.07 -24.36
CA PHE A 8 -3.31 5.51 -24.49
C PHE A 8 -3.87 5.82 -23.09
N LYS A 9 -4.53 6.97 -22.94
CA LYS A 9 -5.28 7.32 -21.75
C LYS A 9 -6.77 7.23 -22.08
N CYS A 10 -7.52 6.49 -21.25
CA CYS A 10 -8.97 6.41 -21.33
C CYS A 10 -9.56 6.84 -19.98
N GLU A 11 -10.62 7.64 -20.02
CA GLU A 11 -11.37 8.05 -18.84
C GLU A 11 -12.76 7.44 -18.91
N LEU A 12 -13.15 6.72 -17.86
CA LEU A 12 -14.46 6.13 -17.72
C LEU A 12 -15.20 6.83 -16.58
N LYS A 13 -16.45 7.21 -16.83
CA LYS A 13 -17.34 7.71 -15.78
C LYS A 13 -18.23 6.59 -15.32
N VAL A 14 -18.26 6.35 -14.02
CA VAL A 14 -19.17 5.38 -13.38
C VAL A 14 -20.22 6.15 -12.61
N GLU A 15 -21.50 5.90 -12.90
CA GLU A 15 -22.64 6.48 -12.20
C GLU A 15 -23.11 5.53 -11.08
N ASP A 16 -23.80 6.06 -10.06
CA ASP A 16 -24.34 5.31 -8.92
C ASP A 16 -23.30 4.41 -8.23
N VAL A 17 -22.15 4.99 -7.92
CA VAL A 17 -21.00 4.30 -7.36
C VAL A 17 -21.34 3.70 -6.00
N ARG A 18 -21.09 2.39 -5.84
CA ARG A 18 -21.07 1.70 -4.55
C ARG A 18 -19.64 1.67 -4.03
N LEU A 19 -19.45 2.12 -2.80
CA LEU A 19 -18.12 2.25 -2.21
C LEU A 19 -17.65 0.94 -1.60
N TRP A 20 -16.38 0.61 -1.78
CA TRP A 20 -15.70 -0.46 -1.10
C TRP A 20 -15.58 -0.17 0.39
N SER A 21 -15.76 -1.17 1.23
CA SER A 21 -15.62 -1.05 2.68
C SER A 21 -15.00 -2.30 3.28
N THR A 22 -14.49 -2.21 4.51
CA THR A 22 -14.11 -3.40 5.25
C THR A 22 -15.35 -4.23 5.60
N TRP A 23 -15.15 -5.54 5.76
CA TRP A 23 -16.22 -6.51 5.98
C TRP A 23 -17.14 -6.21 7.17
N ASP A 24 -16.60 -5.55 8.20
CA ASP A 24 -17.32 -5.18 9.43
C ASP A 24 -17.92 -3.76 9.37
N HIS A 25 -17.59 -3.00 8.35
CA HIS A 25 -18.01 -1.61 8.17
C HIS A 25 -19.00 -1.42 7.01
N GLY A 26 -19.11 -2.41 6.14
CA GLY A 26 -19.97 -2.43 4.97
C GLY A 26 -19.72 -3.65 4.08
N TYR A 27 -19.78 -3.44 2.79
CA TYR A 27 -19.51 -4.47 1.79
C TYR A 27 -18.34 -4.09 0.89
N PRO A 28 -17.43 -4.99 0.57
CA PRO A 28 -16.28 -4.71 -0.28
C PRO A 28 -16.70 -4.72 -1.77
N TRP A 29 -17.42 -3.68 -2.20
CA TRP A 29 -17.88 -3.56 -3.58
C TRP A 29 -16.72 -3.41 -4.55
N MET A 30 -16.61 -4.35 -5.49
CA MET A 30 -15.61 -4.34 -6.55
C MET A 30 -16.27 -4.13 -7.90
N TYR A 31 -15.55 -3.48 -8.79
CA TYR A 31 -15.87 -3.30 -10.20
C TYR A 31 -14.81 -3.98 -11.04
N GLN A 32 -15.19 -4.33 -12.26
CA GLN A 32 -14.28 -4.92 -13.21
C GLN A 32 -14.23 -4.04 -14.47
N ALA A 33 -13.04 -3.73 -14.93
CA ALA A 33 -12.80 -3.08 -16.20
C ALA A 33 -12.12 -4.05 -17.16
N GLU A 34 -12.67 -4.16 -18.36
CA GLU A 34 -12.06 -4.89 -19.46
C GLU A 34 -11.49 -3.90 -20.48
N LEU A 35 -10.21 -4.03 -20.74
CA LEU A 35 -9.50 -3.25 -21.77
C LEU A 35 -9.20 -4.15 -22.94
N THR A 36 -9.77 -3.83 -24.10
CA THR A 36 -9.59 -4.57 -25.33
C THR A 36 -8.85 -3.72 -26.37
N LEU A 37 -7.73 -4.22 -26.87
CA LEU A 37 -7.01 -3.65 -28.00
C LEU A 37 -7.42 -4.38 -29.27
N SER A 38 -7.93 -3.64 -30.26
CA SER A 38 -8.38 -4.22 -31.51
C SER A 38 -7.83 -3.49 -32.72
N ARG A 39 -7.72 -4.21 -33.85
CA ARG A 39 -7.43 -3.66 -35.17
C ARG A 39 -8.61 -4.01 -36.10
N GLY A 40 -9.48 -3.05 -36.36
CA GLY A 40 -10.72 -3.33 -37.05
C GLY A 40 -11.61 -4.28 -36.23
N LYS A 41 -11.88 -5.47 -36.77
CA LYS A 41 -12.65 -6.51 -36.07
C LYS A 41 -11.81 -7.51 -35.29
N ASP A 42 -10.49 -7.47 -35.45
CA ASP A 42 -9.59 -8.45 -34.82
C ASP A 42 -9.16 -7.95 -33.44
N ILE A 43 -9.44 -8.75 -32.40
CA ILE A 43 -8.97 -8.51 -31.04
C ILE A 43 -7.50 -8.93 -30.97
N LEU A 44 -6.62 -7.98 -30.67
CA LEU A 44 -5.17 -8.20 -30.53
C LEU A 44 -4.78 -8.57 -29.11
N SER A 45 -5.48 -8.00 -28.11
CA SER A 45 -5.24 -8.25 -26.70
C SER A 45 -6.46 -7.85 -25.89
N SER A 46 -6.74 -8.56 -24.80
CA SER A 46 -7.70 -8.15 -23.78
C SER A 46 -7.08 -8.31 -22.40
N ARG A 47 -7.33 -7.36 -21.52
CA ARG A 47 -6.91 -7.40 -20.13
C ARG A 47 -8.07 -6.97 -19.24
N THR A 48 -8.32 -7.75 -18.21
CA THR A 48 -9.29 -7.43 -17.17
C THR A 48 -8.56 -6.97 -15.91
N THR A 49 -9.08 -5.94 -15.25
CA THR A 49 -8.58 -5.48 -13.97
C THR A 49 -9.75 -5.19 -13.02
N ASN A 50 -9.59 -5.54 -11.76
CA ASN A 50 -10.54 -5.20 -10.71
C ASN A 50 -10.14 -3.87 -10.08
N PHE A 51 -11.15 -3.09 -9.68
CA PHE A 51 -10.94 -1.82 -8.99
C PHE A 51 -12.15 -1.50 -8.12
N ALA A 52 -12.01 -0.50 -7.25
CA ALA A 52 -13.13 -0.01 -6.47
C ALA A 52 -12.97 1.47 -6.13
N PHE A 53 -14.05 2.06 -5.66
CA PHE A 53 -14.06 3.43 -5.16
C PHE A 53 -14.19 3.41 -3.63
N ARG A 54 -13.42 4.23 -2.97
CA ARG A 54 -13.51 4.52 -1.54
C ARG A 54 -12.94 5.89 -1.24
N ASP A 55 -13.37 6.47 -0.13
CA ASP A 55 -12.71 7.61 0.50
C ASP A 55 -12.03 7.14 1.79
N ILE A 56 -10.76 7.50 1.98
CA ILE A 56 -9.99 7.17 3.18
C ILE A 56 -9.26 8.40 3.69
N GLN A 57 -9.46 8.72 4.94
CA GLN A 57 -8.84 9.87 5.58
C GLN A 57 -8.24 9.46 6.91
N ILE A 58 -7.18 10.15 7.32
CA ILE A 58 -6.58 10.05 8.64
C ILE A 58 -6.69 11.40 9.34
N GLU A 59 -7.29 11.38 10.51
CA GLU A 59 -7.28 12.51 11.45
C GLU A 59 -6.18 12.24 12.47
N ARG A 60 -5.20 13.13 12.55
CA ARG A 60 -4.08 12.95 13.45
C ARG A 60 -3.71 14.25 14.16
N ASN A 61 -3.53 14.15 15.46
CA ASN A 61 -2.97 15.19 16.31
C ASN A 61 -2.17 14.53 17.45
N GLU A 62 -1.58 15.32 18.35
CA GLU A 62 -0.73 14.84 19.46
C GLU A 62 -1.37 13.75 20.36
N LYS A 63 -2.69 13.62 20.34
CA LYS A 63 -3.43 12.72 21.25
C LYS A 63 -4.19 11.62 20.54
N ILE A 64 -4.48 11.79 19.24
CA ILE A 64 -5.48 10.99 18.54
C ILE A 64 -4.99 10.67 17.14
N THR A 65 -5.10 9.40 16.77
CA THR A 65 -5.05 8.96 15.37
C THR A 65 -6.34 8.21 15.07
N ARG A 66 -7.10 8.67 14.07
CA ARG A 66 -8.36 8.07 13.64
C ARG A 66 -8.38 7.89 12.13
N PHE A 67 -8.87 6.75 11.69
CA PHE A 67 -9.17 6.51 10.29
C PHE A 67 -10.67 6.72 10.02
N TRP A 68 -10.96 7.32 8.88
CA TRP A 68 -12.30 7.51 8.36
C TRP A 68 -12.40 6.84 7.00
N LEU A 69 -13.30 5.86 6.88
CA LEU A 69 -13.58 5.18 5.63
C LEU A 69 -14.98 5.54 5.18
N ASN A 70 -15.10 6.16 4.00
CA ASN A 70 -16.36 6.61 3.43
C ASN A 70 -17.14 7.53 4.39
N ASN A 71 -16.46 8.51 4.98
CA ASN A 71 -16.98 9.45 5.99
C ASN A 71 -17.51 8.80 7.28
N ARG A 72 -17.16 7.54 7.57
CA ARG A 72 -17.49 6.86 8.81
C ARG A 72 -16.21 6.47 9.54
N LYS A 73 -16.19 6.68 10.86
CA LYS A 73 -15.04 6.33 11.71
C LYS A 73 -14.77 4.82 11.63
N LEU A 74 -13.57 4.45 11.20
CA LEU A 74 -13.11 3.07 11.17
C LEU A 74 -12.32 2.76 12.44
N TYR A 75 -12.84 1.82 13.25
CA TYR A 75 -12.09 1.28 14.36
C TYR A 75 -11.21 0.13 13.88
N ILE A 76 -9.90 0.36 13.87
CA ILE A 76 -8.91 -0.61 13.41
C ILE A 76 -8.69 -1.68 14.46
N ARG A 77 -8.87 -2.94 14.04
CA ARG A 77 -8.45 -4.14 14.73
C ARG A 77 -7.56 -4.91 13.77
N GLY A 78 -6.28 -4.92 14.04
CA GLY A 78 -5.32 -5.45 13.08
C GLY A 78 -4.18 -6.23 13.71
N THR A 79 -3.44 -6.89 12.84
CA THR A 79 -2.21 -7.60 13.17
C THR A 79 -1.17 -7.39 12.09
N SER A 80 0.11 -7.59 12.44
CA SER A 80 1.18 -7.66 11.44
C SER A 80 1.10 -9.00 10.70
N TYR A 81 1.33 -8.95 9.41
CA TYR A 81 1.40 -10.11 8.53
C TYR A 81 2.83 -10.32 8.05
N PHE A 82 3.31 -11.55 8.20
CA PHE A 82 4.62 -12.00 7.76
C PHE A 82 4.45 -13.23 6.88
N PRO A 83 5.23 -13.38 5.82
CA PRO A 83 5.23 -14.59 5.02
C PRO A 83 5.83 -15.77 5.80
N ASP A 84 5.64 -16.97 5.29
CA ASP A 84 6.36 -18.14 5.76
C ASP A 84 7.87 -17.98 5.52
N CYS A 85 8.69 -18.62 6.32
CA CYS A 85 10.14 -18.67 6.09
C CYS A 85 10.48 -19.25 4.71
N TYR A 86 9.63 -20.12 4.21
CA TYR A 86 9.70 -20.64 2.84
C TYR A 86 8.71 -19.90 1.96
N ILE A 87 9.15 -18.87 1.25
CA ILE A 87 8.31 -18.04 0.37
C ILE A 87 7.55 -18.89 -0.67
N SER A 88 8.13 -20.01 -1.12
CA SER A 88 7.45 -20.94 -2.02
C SER A 88 6.20 -21.62 -1.43
N ALA A 89 6.04 -21.58 -0.10
CA ALA A 89 4.83 -22.07 0.57
C ALA A 89 3.67 -21.06 0.56
N MET A 90 3.94 -19.82 0.14
CA MET A 90 2.94 -18.75 0.05
C MET A 90 2.16 -18.88 -1.27
N THR A 91 1.17 -19.75 -1.26
CA THR A 91 0.24 -19.96 -2.36
C THR A 91 -1.04 -19.16 -2.17
N GLY A 92 -1.85 -19.00 -3.21
CA GLY A 92 -3.18 -18.36 -3.09
C GLY A 92 -4.08 -19.02 -2.05
N GLU A 93 -4.05 -20.35 -1.93
CA GLU A 93 -4.78 -21.09 -0.89
C GLU A 93 -4.27 -20.77 0.52
N ARG A 94 -2.94 -20.63 0.68
CA ARG A 94 -2.35 -20.24 1.95
C ARG A 94 -2.79 -18.84 2.34
N TYR A 95 -2.71 -17.86 1.44
CA TYR A 95 -3.20 -16.51 1.70
C TYR A 95 -4.68 -16.48 2.05
N LEU A 96 -5.51 -17.16 1.29
CA LEU A 96 -6.95 -17.24 1.55
C LEU A 96 -7.24 -17.78 2.95
N ARG A 97 -6.59 -18.89 3.33
CA ARG A 97 -6.73 -19.49 4.66
C ARG A 97 -6.34 -18.53 5.77
N ASP A 98 -5.18 -17.88 5.63
CA ASP A 98 -4.65 -16.98 6.63
C ASP A 98 -5.56 -15.75 6.79
N LEU A 99 -6.02 -15.16 5.69
CA LEU A 99 -6.94 -14.02 5.71
C LEU A 99 -8.33 -14.37 6.26
N LEU A 100 -8.85 -15.56 5.96
CA LEU A 100 -10.10 -16.04 6.56
C LEU A 100 -9.98 -16.24 8.07
N ASN A 101 -8.85 -16.75 8.56
CA ASN A 101 -8.57 -16.88 9.99
C ASN A 101 -8.48 -15.51 10.67
N ILE A 102 -7.80 -14.54 10.05
CA ILE A 102 -7.71 -13.16 10.51
C ILE A 102 -9.14 -12.55 10.64
N LYS A 103 -9.96 -12.72 9.61
CA LYS A 103 -11.34 -12.26 9.60
C LYS A 103 -12.18 -12.95 10.68
N ALA A 104 -12.06 -14.29 10.82
CA ALA A 104 -12.76 -15.06 11.85
C ALA A 104 -12.37 -14.65 13.27
N ALA A 105 -11.12 -14.22 13.48
CA ALA A 105 -10.66 -13.64 14.74
C ALA A 105 -11.18 -12.21 15.01
N GLY A 106 -11.94 -11.64 14.08
CA GLY A 106 -12.55 -10.31 14.20
C GLY A 106 -11.64 -9.15 13.77
N PHE A 107 -10.53 -9.43 13.12
CA PHE A 107 -9.65 -8.38 12.59
C PHE A 107 -10.17 -7.87 11.23
N ASN A 108 -10.07 -6.57 11.02
CA ASN A 108 -10.46 -5.89 9.79
C ASN A 108 -9.26 -5.29 9.03
N LEU A 109 -8.05 -5.50 9.54
CA LEU A 109 -6.84 -4.92 8.99
C LEU A 109 -5.65 -5.85 9.18
N VAL A 110 -4.76 -5.84 8.20
CA VAL A 110 -3.41 -6.40 8.28
C VAL A 110 -2.37 -5.32 7.96
N ARG A 111 -1.24 -5.36 8.63
CA ARG A 111 -0.05 -4.61 8.26
C ARG A 111 0.93 -5.56 7.61
N VAL A 112 1.22 -5.36 6.33
CA VAL A 112 2.28 -6.07 5.62
C VAL A 112 3.60 -5.47 6.06
N HIS A 113 4.34 -6.20 6.91
CA HIS A 113 5.46 -5.68 7.66
C HIS A 113 6.79 -5.86 6.94
N VAL A 114 7.37 -4.76 6.47
CA VAL A 114 8.69 -4.60 5.83
C VAL A 114 8.94 -5.51 4.62
N HIS A 115 7.89 -5.83 3.87
CA HIS A 115 7.99 -6.58 2.62
C HIS A 115 6.80 -6.26 1.72
N THR A 116 6.81 -6.78 0.52
CA THR A 116 5.69 -6.73 -0.43
C THR A 116 5.22 -8.15 -0.71
N GLU A 117 3.92 -8.39 -0.60
CA GLU A 117 3.29 -9.68 -0.89
C GLU A 117 2.99 -9.85 -2.39
N GLN A 118 2.62 -11.04 -2.79
CA GLN A 118 2.18 -11.31 -4.15
C GLN A 118 0.84 -10.63 -4.43
N GLU A 119 0.57 -10.28 -5.67
CA GLU A 119 -0.68 -9.63 -6.12
C GLU A 119 -1.95 -10.36 -5.65
N VAL A 120 -1.91 -11.70 -5.61
CA VAL A 120 -3.03 -12.52 -5.13
C VAL A 120 -3.42 -12.23 -3.68
N PHE A 121 -2.46 -11.85 -2.83
CA PHE A 121 -2.75 -11.47 -1.44
C PHE A 121 -3.61 -10.19 -1.39
N TYR A 122 -3.24 -9.17 -2.15
CA TYR A 122 -3.99 -7.91 -2.19
C TYR A 122 -5.36 -8.07 -2.83
N ASN A 123 -5.46 -8.88 -3.91
CA ASN A 123 -6.75 -9.22 -4.52
C ASN A 123 -7.69 -9.88 -3.50
N LEU A 124 -7.19 -10.81 -2.70
CA LEU A 124 -7.98 -11.44 -1.62
C LEU A 124 -8.35 -10.45 -0.52
N CYS A 125 -7.48 -9.52 -0.15
CA CYS A 125 -7.81 -8.44 0.79
C CYS A 125 -8.92 -7.55 0.24
N ASP A 126 -8.87 -7.22 -1.05
CA ASP A 126 -9.91 -6.44 -1.74
C ASP A 126 -11.27 -7.15 -1.68
N GLU A 127 -11.31 -8.44 -2.00
CA GLU A 127 -12.53 -9.25 -2.06
C GLU A 127 -13.09 -9.54 -0.66
N LEU A 128 -12.22 -9.82 0.32
CA LEU A 128 -12.63 -10.16 1.68
C LEU A 128 -12.98 -8.93 2.54
N GLY A 129 -12.66 -7.73 2.07
CA GLY A 129 -12.85 -6.49 2.82
C GLY A 129 -11.89 -6.37 4.01
N ILE A 130 -10.65 -6.77 3.85
CA ILE A 130 -9.59 -6.63 4.86
C ILE A 130 -8.70 -5.46 4.45
N ALA A 131 -8.63 -4.43 5.29
CA ALA A 131 -7.77 -3.28 5.02
C ALA A 131 -6.28 -3.65 5.15
N VAL A 132 -5.44 -2.96 4.40
CA VAL A 132 -3.99 -3.15 4.40
C VAL A 132 -3.28 -1.86 4.75
N LEU A 133 -2.37 -1.92 5.72
CA LEU A 133 -1.29 -0.96 5.89
C LEU A 133 -0.05 -1.57 5.23
N GLN A 134 0.51 -0.86 4.25
CA GLN A 134 1.66 -1.35 3.49
C GLN A 134 2.93 -0.65 3.92
N ASP A 135 3.83 -1.39 4.56
CA ASP A 135 5.18 -0.91 4.81
C ASP A 135 5.98 -0.90 3.51
N SER A 136 6.99 -0.05 3.45
CA SER A 136 8.11 -0.27 2.55
C SER A 136 8.97 -1.43 3.05
N GLU A 137 9.95 -1.81 2.27
CA GLU A 137 10.95 -2.83 2.64
C GLU A 137 12.05 -2.26 3.55
N TYR A 138 11.88 -1.02 4.01
CA TYR A 138 12.80 -0.38 4.93
C TYR A 138 12.68 -0.95 6.34
N ASN A 139 13.77 -1.50 6.82
CA ASN A 139 13.91 -1.95 8.21
C ASN A 139 14.94 -1.10 8.98
N TRP A 140 14.96 -1.24 10.28
CA TRP A 140 15.71 -0.43 11.26
C TRP A 140 17.22 -0.33 11.05
N THR A 141 17.84 -1.16 10.21
CA THR A 141 19.26 -1.07 9.85
C THR A 141 19.44 -0.97 8.36
N HIS A 142 20.20 0.04 7.92
CA HIS A 142 20.58 0.21 6.53
C HIS A 142 21.91 0.96 6.41
N PRO A 143 22.62 0.83 5.27
CA PRO A 143 23.77 1.67 4.98
C PRO A 143 23.34 3.14 4.81
N SER A 144 24.07 4.06 5.41
CA SER A 144 23.83 5.51 5.26
C SER A 144 24.50 6.06 3.99
N THR A 145 24.21 5.46 2.82
CA THR A 145 24.78 5.87 1.54
C THR A 145 23.71 6.38 0.59
N ASP A 146 24.05 7.39 -0.22
CA ASP A 146 23.14 7.93 -1.24
C ASP A 146 22.72 6.85 -2.26
N GLU A 147 23.64 5.95 -2.60
CA GLU A 147 23.36 4.84 -3.53
C GLU A 147 22.28 3.93 -2.98
N TRP A 148 22.35 3.56 -1.70
CA TRP A 148 21.32 2.76 -1.06
C TRP A 148 19.98 3.51 -1.01
N ALA A 149 20.01 4.79 -0.64
CA ALA A 149 18.82 5.62 -0.56
C ALA A 149 18.10 5.72 -1.93
N GLN A 150 18.86 5.88 -3.00
CA GLN A 150 18.32 5.93 -4.35
C GLN A 150 17.70 4.60 -4.76
N ARG A 151 18.37 3.48 -4.55
CA ARG A 151 17.86 2.13 -4.85
C ARG A 151 16.58 1.83 -4.08
N PHE A 152 16.54 2.17 -2.80
CA PHE A 152 15.35 2.02 -1.98
C PHE A 152 14.18 2.84 -2.52
N ALA A 153 14.41 4.10 -2.86
CA ALA A 153 13.39 4.97 -3.44
C ALA A 153 12.87 4.42 -4.79
N ASP A 154 13.77 3.88 -5.64
CA ASP A 154 13.38 3.29 -6.92
C ASP A 154 12.46 2.07 -6.73
N VAL A 155 12.83 1.14 -5.85
CA VAL A 155 12.03 -0.05 -5.53
C VAL A 155 10.66 0.35 -4.96
N TYR A 156 10.64 1.27 -4.01
CA TYR A 156 9.39 1.67 -3.39
C TYR A 156 8.45 2.40 -4.35
N ARG A 157 8.98 3.21 -5.28
CA ARG A 157 8.17 3.81 -6.34
C ARG A 157 7.49 2.77 -7.23
N GLU A 158 8.20 1.70 -7.59
CA GLU A 158 7.60 0.61 -8.36
C GLU A 158 6.52 -0.13 -7.56
N ASN A 159 6.74 -0.37 -6.27
CA ASN A 159 5.72 -0.96 -5.39
C ASN A 159 4.46 -0.08 -5.31
N VAL A 160 4.62 1.25 -5.19
CA VAL A 160 3.47 2.17 -5.20
C VAL A 160 2.71 2.11 -6.52
N LYS A 161 3.41 2.10 -7.67
CA LYS A 161 2.78 1.97 -8.99
C LYS A 161 2.00 0.67 -9.10
N LEU A 162 2.57 -0.42 -8.62
CA LEU A 162 2.00 -1.75 -8.69
C LEU A 162 0.75 -1.88 -7.82
N LEU A 163 0.78 -1.33 -6.60
CA LEU A 163 -0.23 -1.62 -5.57
C LEU A 163 -1.30 -0.54 -5.39
N LYS A 164 -1.10 0.67 -5.89
CA LYS A 164 -2.03 1.80 -5.63
C LYS A 164 -3.45 1.61 -6.14
N HIS A 165 -3.70 0.64 -7.03
CA HIS A 165 -5.04 0.34 -7.54
C HIS A 165 -5.88 -0.49 -6.58
N HIS A 166 -5.28 -1.15 -5.56
CA HIS A 166 -5.99 -1.95 -4.57
C HIS A 166 -6.78 -1.07 -3.59
N PRO A 167 -8.09 -1.21 -3.50
CA PRO A 167 -8.90 -0.44 -2.54
C PRO A 167 -8.65 -0.84 -1.09
N SER A 168 -8.28 -2.09 -0.82
CA SER A 168 -7.93 -2.57 0.53
C SER A 168 -6.72 -1.87 1.11
N LEU A 169 -5.77 -1.45 0.28
CA LEU A 169 -4.60 -0.69 0.74
C LEU A 169 -5.04 0.71 1.15
N ILE A 170 -5.13 0.96 2.45
CA ILE A 170 -5.67 2.22 3.01
C ILE A 170 -4.60 3.20 3.47
N CYS A 171 -3.36 2.77 3.62
CA CYS A 171 -2.28 3.64 4.09
C CYS A 171 -0.91 3.08 3.66
N TRP A 172 -0.01 3.98 3.28
CA TRP A 172 1.39 3.69 3.06
C TRP A 172 2.19 3.98 4.32
N ILE A 173 3.19 3.14 4.63
CA ILE A 173 4.16 3.36 5.69
C ILE A 173 5.54 3.41 5.05
N ILE A 174 6.21 4.55 5.14
CA ILE A 174 7.48 4.78 4.43
C ILE A 174 8.64 4.01 5.06
N MET A 175 8.64 3.90 6.39
CA MET A 175 9.77 3.29 7.10
C MET A 175 9.29 2.50 8.31
N ASN A 176 9.97 1.40 8.61
CA ASN A 176 9.77 0.69 9.86
C ASN A 176 10.94 0.97 10.80
N GLU A 177 10.64 1.52 11.99
CA GLU A 177 11.62 1.78 13.05
C GLU A 177 12.89 2.46 12.55
N PRO A 178 12.77 3.64 11.89
CA PRO A 178 13.89 4.24 11.21
C PRO A 178 15.04 4.54 12.15
N GLY A 179 16.18 3.97 11.84
CA GLY A 179 17.45 4.21 12.51
C GLY A 179 18.60 3.89 11.55
N CYS A 180 19.69 4.56 11.67
CA CYS A 180 20.93 4.20 10.97
C CYS A 180 22.02 3.88 12.00
N ILE A 181 22.88 2.95 11.66
CA ILE A 181 24.10 2.70 12.42
C ILE A 181 25.19 3.55 11.79
N ASP A 182 25.74 4.49 12.56
CA ASP A 182 26.88 5.28 12.12
C ASP A 182 28.17 4.43 12.12
N PRO A 183 29.25 4.93 11.51
CA PRO A 183 30.54 4.23 11.49
C PRO A 183 31.09 3.89 12.88
N ASP A 184 30.67 4.60 13.91
CA ASP A 184 31.06 4.37 15.30
C ASP A 184 30.20 3.31 16.01
N GLY A 185 29.21 2.74 15.31
CA GLY A 185 28.33 1.70 15.82
C GLY A 185 27.16 2.22 16.64
N ASN A 186 26.90 3.53 16.67
CA ASN A 186 25.76 4.10 17.38
C ASN A 186 24.52 4.13 16.49
N VAL A 187 23.36 3.81 17.07
CA VAL A 187 22.08 3.96 16.39
C VAL A 187 21.67 5.42 16.41
N ARG A 188 21.62 6.06 15.24
CA ARG A 188 21.12 7.42 15.08
C ARG A 188 19.75 7.40 14.44
N ARG A 189 18.77 8.05 15.05
CA ARG A 189 17.41 8.21 14.51
C ARG A 189 17.27 9.38 13.53
N ARG A 190 18.39 9.81 12.91
CA ARG A 190 18.45 10.97 12.01
C ARG A 190 17.80 10.78 10.65
N PHE A 191 17.35 9.58 10.33
CA PHE A 191 16.82 9.25 9.02
C PHE A 191 15.61 10.11 8.60
N MET A 192 14.89 10.65 9.56
CA MET A 192 13.75 11.52 9.30
C MET A 192 14.17 12.90 8.75
N GLU A 193 15.35 13.34 9.06
CA GLU A 193 15.90 14.64 8.64
C GLU A 193 16.71 14.53 7.34
N GLU A 194 17.19 13.33 7.03
CA GLU A 194 18.08 13.06 5.90
C GLU A 194 17.40 12.13 4.87
N ASN A 195 17.85 12.19 3.62
CA ASN A 195 17.36 11.35 2.52
C ASN A 195 17.35 9.83 2.86
N PRO A 196 16.36 9.02 2.38
CA PRO A 196 15.36 9.34 1.38
C PRO A 196 13.96 9.67 1.94
N GLY A 197 13.75 9.60 3.25
CA GLY A 197 12.42 9.65 3.88
C GLY A 197 11.54 10.83 3.45
N PRO A 198 11.95 12.10 3.67
CA PRO A 198 11.12 13.25 3.31
C PRO A 198 10.88 13.40 1.80
N ALA A 199 11.91 13.07 1.00
CA ALA A 199 11.78 13.11 -0.46
C ALA A 199 10.79 12.04 -0.94
N LEU A 200 10.90 10.83 -0.41
CA LEU A 200 10.04 9.71 -0.77
C LEU A 200 8.59 9.94 -0.33
N TYR A 201 8.37 10.51 0.85
CA TYR A 201 7.04 10.91 1.32
C TYR A 201 6.35 11.83 0.31
N ARG A 202 7.03 12.92 -0.10
CA ARG A 202 6.49 13.85 -1.09
C ARG A 202 6.23 13.22 -2.44
N GLU A 203 7.06 12.27 -2.84
CA GLU A 203 6.90 11.55 -4.08
C GLU A 203 5.69 10.62 -4.04
N VAL A 204 5.55 9.82 -3.00
CA VAL A 204 4.39 8.92 -2.81
C VAL A 204 3.10 9.73 -2.74
N GLN A 205 3.10 10.88 -2.04
CA GLN A 205 1.94 11.77 -1.99
C GLN A 205 1.51 12.28 -3.38
N LYS A 206 2.47 12.53 -4.29
CA LYS A 206 2.16 12.90 -5.68
C LYS A 206 1.65 11.73 -6.51
N MET A 207 2.18 10.54 -6.25
CA MET A 207 1.80 9.32 -6.99
C MET A 207 0.43 8.78 -6.60
N ASP A 208 0.04 8.99 -5.34
CA ASP A 208 -1.19 8.47 -4.74
C ASP A 208 -1.79 9.47 -3.73
N PRO A 209 -2.29 10.63 -4.22
CA PRO A 209 -2.69 11.75 -3.38
C PRO A 209 -3.93 11.49 -2.51
N GLY A 210 -4.71 10.47 -2.84
CA GLY A 210 -5.95 10.10 -2.12
C GLY A 210 -5.73 9.11 -0.98
N ARG A 211 -4.46 8.79 -0.63
CA ARG A 211 -4.18 7.80 0.40
C ARG A 211 -3.29 8.36 1.50
N PRO A 212 -3.66 8.16 2.78
CA PRO A 212 -2.82 8.52 3.91
C PRO A 212 -1.43 7.90 3.84
N ILE A 213 -0.45 8.62 4.38
CA ILE A 213 0.94 8.17 4.47
C ILE A 213 1.39 8.34 5.92
N ILE A 214 1.90 7.26 6.50
CA ILE A 214 2.60 7.27 7.79
C ILE A 214 4.10 7.26 7.49
N LYS A 215 4.83 8.15 8.13
CA LYS A 215 6.26 8.31 7.88
C LYS A 215 7.07 7.11 8.31
N GLY A 216 6.77 6.63 9.50
CA GLY A 216 7.42 5.46 10.06
C GLY A 216 6.73 4.99 11.32
N SER A 217 6.84 3.72 11.61
CA SER A 217 6.53 3.18 12.92
C SER A 217 7.63 3.56 13.90
N PHE A 218 7.28 3.87 15.15
CA PHE A 218 8.24 4.27 16.18
C PHE A 218 8.98 5.61 15.93
N CYS A 219 8.37 6.52 15.18
CA CYS A 219 8.89 7.87 15.00
C CYS A 219 8.23 8.81 15.99
N GLU A 220 9.05 9.48 16.80
CA GLU A 220 8.58 10.50 17.74
C GLU A 220 8.16 11.79 17.03
N ASP A 221 8.65 12.00 15.82
CA ASP A 221 8.43 13.23 15.06
C ASP A 221 7.43 13.06 13.91
N ASP A 222 6.22 13.57 14.13
CA ASP A 222 5.16 13.64 13.12
C ASP A 222 5.20 14.91 12.28
N THR A 223 6.23 15.73 12.44
CA THR A 223 6.37 17.04 11.81
C THR A 223 6.76 16.98 10.35
N PHE A 224 6.06 16.22 9.54
CA PHE A 224 6.05 16.44 8.11
C PHE A 224 4.75 17.19 7.75
N SER A 225 4.72 18.42 7.94
CA SER A 225 3.81 19.35 7.29
C SER A 225 4.42 19.84 5.99
#